data_739b1c859bc38d83e4d7f0346c55890e
#
_entry.id   739b1c859bc38d83e4d7f0346c55890e
#
_cell.length_a   1.000
_cell.length_b   1.000
_cell.length_c   1.000
_cell.angle_alpha   90.00
_cell.angle_beta   90.00
_cell.angle_gamma   90.00
#
_symmetry.space_group_name_H-M   'P 1'
#
loop_
_entity.id
_entity.type
_entity.pdbx_description
1 polymer ?
#
loop_
_entity_poly.entity_id
_entity_poly.type
_entity_poly.pdbx_seq_one_letter_code
_entity_poly.pdbx_strand_id
1 'polypeptide(L)'
;MNQLANKITSIDNELSKRHIDLDPGGYFIIYLDRDAGLICAKHYTNIINEKGLAVDPDTGKVIPAKGKVERTAQTLYSARTAKELCVKIVEQTKPCPITMLDHAAYLGRELVRAEYALINGTEYVQD
;
A
#
# COMPACT_ATOMS: atom_id res chain seq x y z
N MET A 1 -8.29 -18.46 -6.09
CA MET A 1 -7.91 -17.21 -6.76
C MET A 1 -8.87 -16.09 -6.42
N ASN A 2 -10.15 -16.26 -6.73
CA ASN A 2 -11.14 -15.20 -6.51
C ASN A 2 -11.32 -14.81 -5.03
N GLN A 3 -11.25 -15.78 -4.11
CA GLN A 3 -11.36 -15.52 -2.69
C GLN A 3 -10.18 -14.69 -2.16
N LEU A 4 -8.98 -14.97 -2.62
CA LEU A 4 -7.80 -14.21 -2.21
C LEU A 4 -7.85 -12.78 -2.76
N ALA A 5 -8.24 -12.62 -4.03
CA ALA A 5 -8.39 -11.30 -4.63
C ALA A 5 -9.44 -10.45 -3.91
N ASN A 6 -10.59 -11.07 -3.56
CA ASN A 6 -11.65 -10.38 -2.79
C ASN A 6 -11.18 -10.00 -1.40
N LYS A 7 -10.42 -10.89 -0.74
CA LYS A 7 -9.86 -10.64 0.58
C LYS A 7 -8.85 -9.48 0.55
N ILE A 8 -8.01 -9.42 -0.46
CA ILE A 8 -7.05 -8.32 -0.66
C ILE A 8 -7.81 -7.00 -0.88
N THR A 9 -8.83 -7.00 -1.73
CA THR A 9 -9.64 -5.80 -1.99
C THR A 9 -10.33 -5.30 -0.72
N SER A 10 -10.84 -6.21 0.11
CA SER A 10 -11.46 -5.86 1.38
C SER A 10 -10.45 -5.21 2.34
N ILE A 11 -9.22 -5.74 2.40
CA ILE A 11 -8.13 -5.17 3.19
C ILE A 11 -7.73 -3.81 2.65
N ASP A 12 -7.63 -3.65 1.33
CA ASP A 12 -7.31 -2.36 0.68
C ASP A 12 -8.30 -1.29 1.12
N ASN A 13 -9.61 -1.59 1.09
CA ASN A 13 -10.65 -0.64 1.49
C ASN A 13 -10.55 -0.27 2.97
N GLU A 14 -10.25 -1.23 3.81
CA GLU A 14 -10.07 -1.02 5.25
C GLU A 14 -8.87 -0.13 5.54
N LEU A 15 -7.73 -0.43 4.93
CA LEU A 15 -6.48 0.29 5.17
C LEU A 15 -6.50 1.69 4.58
N SER A 16 -7.21 1.91 3.46
CA SER A 16 -7.32 3.24 2.86
C SER A 16 -7.95 4.25 3.82
N LYS A 17 -8.89 3.81 4.66
CA LYS A 17 -9.50 4.67 5.67
C LYS A 17 -8.52 5.10 6.75
N ARG A 18 -7.54 4.24 7.07
CA ARG A 18 -6.55 4.54 8.12
C ARG A 18 -5.41 5.42 7.61
N HIS A 19 -5.07 5.32 6.34
CA HIS A 19 -3.88 5.95 5.78
C HIS A 19 -4.15 7.21 4.96
N ILE A 20 -5.41 7.57 4.78
CA ILE A 20 -5.79 8.70 3.94
C ILE A 20 -5.17 10.02 4.42
N ASP A 21 -5.04 10.19 5.74
CA ASP A 21 -4.47 11.38 6.37
C ASP A 21 -2.99 11.24 6.73
N LEU A 22 -2.41 10.05 6.55
CA LEU A 22 -1.02 9.79 6.93
C LEU A 22 -0.03 10.36 5.92
N ASP A 23 -0.36 10.24 4.64
CA ASP A 23 0.51 10.74 3.58
C ASP A 23 -0.34 11.23 2.41
N PRO A 24 -0.31 12.53 2.09
CA PRO A 24 -1.02 13.06 0.92
C PRO A 24 -0.58 12.41 -0.39
N GLY A 25 0.65 11.87 -0.44
CA GLY A 25 1.13 11.13 -1.60
C GLY A 25 0.46 9.77 -1.78
N GLY A 26 -0.26 9.28 -0.78
CA GLY A 26 -0.98 8.01 -0.88
C GLY A 26 -0.65 7.02 0.23
N TYR A 27 -0.85 5.75 -0.05
CA TYR A 27 -0.61 4.69 0.91
C TYR A 27 -0.22 3.40 0.17
N PHE A 28 0.30 2.44 0.94
CA PHE A 28 0.73 1.15 0.41
C PHE A 28 -0.04 0.02 1.06
N ILE A 29 -0.44 -0.95 0.26
CA ILE A 29 -0.99 -2.22 0.75
C ILE A 29 0.06 -3.30 0.51
N ILE A 30 0.46 -3.97 1.57
CA ILE A 30 1.52 -4.97 1.55
C ILE A 30 0.91 -6.36 1.68
N TYR A 31 1.33 -7.27 0.81
CA TYR A 31 0.87 -8.65 0.85
C TYR A 31 1.98 -9.59 0.36
N LEU A 32 1.78 -10.88 0.55
CA LEU A 32 2.74 -11.90 0.16
C LEU A 32 2.23 -12.70 -1.03
N ASP A 33 3.08 -12.90 -2.02
CA ASP A 33 2.90 -13.90 -3.05
C ASP A 33 3.80 -15.09 -2.70
N ARG A 34 3.23 -16.05 -1.99
CA ARG A 34 4.00 -17.18 -1.45
C ARG A 34 4.46 -18.14 -2.53
N ASP A 35 3.69 -18.30 -3.59
CA ASP A 35 4.05 -19.16 -4.71
C ASP A 35 5.29 -18.66 -5.42
N ALA A 36 5.41 -17.35 -5.58
CA ALA A 36 6.56 -16.73 -6.19
C ALA A 36 7.68 -16.41 -5.18
N GLY A 37 7.40 -16.50 -3.87
CA GLY A 37 8.36 -16.15 -2.84
C GLY A 37 8.64 -14.64 -2.78
N LEU A 38 7.60 -13.83 -2.97
CA LEU A 38 7.73 -12.38 -3.08
C LEU A 38 6.94 -11.64 -2.01
N ILE A 39 7.50 -10.52 -1.56
CA ILE A 39 6.77 -9.47 -0.86
C ILE A 39 6.26 -8.51 -1.91
N CYS A 40 4.98 -8.17 -1.85
CA CYS A 40 4.34 -7.30 -2.82
C CYS A 40 3.80 -6.05 -2.15
N ALA A 41 3.79 -4.93 -2.87
CA ALA A 41 3.21 -3.68 -2.40
C ALA A 41 2.43 -3.03 -3.53
N LYS A 42 1.20 -2.63 -3.25
CA LYS A 42 0.39 -1.81 -4.15
C LYS A 42 0.43 -0.37 -3.65
N HIS A 43 0.68 0.56 -4.53
CA HIS A 43 0.68 1.98 -4.21
C HIS A 43 -0.57 2.65 -4.76
N TYR A 44 -1.25 3.40 -3.90
CA TYR A 44 -2.42 4.21 -4.24
C TYR A 44 -2.10 5.67 -3.95
N THR A 45 -2.27 6.53 -4.95
CA THR A 45 -2.00 7.96 -4.81
C THR A 45 -3.28 8.70 -4.47
N ASN A 46 -3.18 9.66 -3.55
CA ASN A 46 -4.27 10.59 -3.22
C ASN A 46 -3.93 11.98 -3.72
N ILE A 47 -4.95 12.76 -4.05
CA ILE A 47 -4.84 14.19 -4.25
C ILE A 47 -5.71 14.85 -3.19
N ILE A 48 -5.20 15.89 -2.54
CA ILE A 48 -5.98 16.65 -1.56
C ILE A 48 -6.58 17.85 -2.28
N ASN A 49 -7.91 17.95 -2.27
CA ASN A 49 -8.62 19.05 -2.94
C ASN A 49 -8.65 20.32 -2.09
N GLU A 50 -9.27 21.37 -2.62
CA GLU A 50 -9.36 22.69 -1.94
C GLU A 50 -10.08 22.62 -0.60
N LYS A 51 -10.96 21.63 -0.42
CA LYS A 51 -11.71 21.43 0.83
C LYS A 51 -10.96 20.57 1.85
N GLY A 52 -9.73 20.14 1.53
CA GLY A 52 -8.94 19.27 2.38
C GLY A 52 -9.35 17.82 2.33
N LEU A 53 -10.12 17.42 1.32
CA LEU A 53 -10.57 16.03 1.15
C LEU A 53 -9.67 15.27 0.19
N ALA A 54 -9.42 14.00 0.49
CA ALA A 54 -8.68 13.13 -0.41
C ALA A 54 -9.54 12.75 -1.61
N VAL A 55 -8.95 12.83 -2.79
CA VAL A 55 -9.62 12.58 -4.07
C VAL A 55 -8.81 11.57 -4.86
N ASP A 56 -9.50 10.65 -5.52
CA ASP A 56 -8.86 9.70 -6.42
C ASP A 56 -8.37 10.44 -7.68
N PRO A 57 -7.07 10.35 -8.02
CA PRO A 57 -6.53 11.10 -9.16
C PRO A 57 -7.06 10.63 -10.51
N ASP A 58 -7.53 9.38 -10.62
CA ASP A 58 -8.04 8.84 -11.88
C ASP A 58 -9.49 9.22 -12.14
N THR A 59 -10.31 9.21 -11.10
CA THR A 59 -11.77 9.43 -11.24
C THR A 59 -12.21 10.83 -10.82
N GLY A 60 -11.39 11.54 -10.04
CA GLY A 60 -11.74 12.84 -9.49
C GLY A 60 -12.76 12.78 -8.35
N LYS A 61 -13.13 11.58 -7.91
CA LYS A 61 -14.12 11.41 -6.86
C LYS A 61 -13.48 11.49 -5.48
N VAL A 62 -14.21 12.09 -4.54
CA VAL A 62 -13.80 12.12 -3.13
C VAL A 62 -13.77 10.70 -2.59
N ILE A 63 -12.69 10.36 -1.89
CA ILE A 63 -12.55 9.07 -1.22
C ILE A 63 -13.28 9.15 0.11
N PRO A 64 -14.34 8.36 0.32
CA PRO A 64 -15.11 8.45 1.56
C PRO A 64 -14.33 7.92 2.75
N ALA A 65 -14.58 8.50 3.93
CA ALA A 65 -13.99 8.04 5.18
C ALA A 65 -14.53 6.66 5.60
N LYS A 66 -15.70 6.28 5.11
CA LYS A 66 -16.35 5.00 5.40
C LYS A 66 -16.89 4.40 4.12
N GLY A 67 -16.96 3.06 4.07
CA GLY A 67 -17.49 2.34 2.94
C GLY A 67 -16.39 1.71 2.09
N LYS A 68 -16.80 0.98 1.06
CA LYS A 68 -15.88 0.35 0.11
C LYS A 68 -15.49 1.35 -0.96
N VAL A 69 -14.21 1.38 -1.27
CA VAL A 69 -13.66 2.23 -2.32
C VAL A 69 -13.01 1.33 -3.36
N GLU A 70 -13.53 1.35 -4.58
CA GLU A 70 -12.90 0.65 -5.70
C GLU A 70 -11.85 1.59 -6.29
N ARG A 71 -10.61 1.13 -6.28
CA ARG A 71 -9.48 1.90 -6.79
C ARG A 71 -8.52 0.97 -7.52
N THR A 72 -7.85 1.53 -8.50
CA THR A 72 -6.77 0.84 -9.21
C THR A 72 -5.44 1.31 -8.64
N ALA A 73 -4.57 0.38 -8.28
CA ALA A 73 -3.24 0.73 -7.80
C ALA A 73 -2.47 1.47 -8.90
N GLN A 74 -1.79 2.55 -8.52
CA GLN A 74 -0.97 3.33 -9.44
C GLN A 74 0.28 2.55 -9.84
N THR A 75 0.87 1.86 -8.89
CA THR A 75 2.10 1.09 -9.13
C THR A 75 2.06 -0.19 -8.30
N LEU A 76 2.59 -1.26 -8.89
CA LEU A 76 2.78 -2.54 -8.22
C LEU A 76 4.27 -2.79 -8.10
N TYR A 77 4.71 -3.14 -6.89
CA TYR A 77 6.09 -3.46 -6.61
C TYR A 77 6.18 -4.87 -6.03
N SER A 78 7.26 -5.56 -6.32
CA SER A 78 7.54 -6.85 -5.70
C SER A 78 9.04 -7.08 -5.59
N ALA A 79 9.44 -7.78 -4.54
CA ALA A 79 10.83 -8.17 -4.32
C ALA A 79 10.88 -9.34 -3.33
N ARG A 80 12.03 -9.97 -3.22
CA ARG A 80 12.23 -11.10 -2.31
C ARG A 80 12.51 -10.66 -0.89
N THR A 81 13.05 -9.46 -0.72
CA THR A 81 13.43 -8.94 0.59
C THR A 81 12.87 -7.53 0.79
N ALA A 82 12.72 -7.15 2.05
CA ALA A 82 12.27 -5.81 2.42
C ALA A 82 13.21 -4.73 1.86
N LYS A 83 14.51 -4.97 1.93
CA LYS A 83 15.52 -4.03 1.43
C LYS A 83 15.37 -3.78 -0.07
N GLU A 84 15.26 -4.85 -0.86
CA GLU A 84 15.05 -4.72 -2.31
C GLU A 84 13.77 -3.97 -2.64
N LEU A 85 12.72 -4.26 -1.89
CA LEU A 85 11.42 -3.62 -2.12
C LEU A 85 11.47 -2.13 -1.78
N CYS A 86 12.12 -1.76 -0.68
CA CYS A 86 12.34 -0.36 -0.33
C CYS A 86 13.11 0.39 -1.44
N VAL A 87 14.17 -0.21 -1.94
CA VAL A 87 14.96 0.37 -3.03
C VAL A 87 14.11 0.60 -4.28
N LYS A 88 13.31 -0.39 -4.64
CA LYS A 88 12.40 -0.26 -5.81
C LYS A 88 11.41 0.88 -5.63
N ILE A 89 10.78 0.98 -4.46
CA ILE A 89 9.81 2.03 -4.19
C ILE A 89 10.46 3.42 -4.30
N VAL A 90 11.63 3.59 -3.67
CA VAL A 90 12.31 4.89 -3.62
C VAL A 90 12.92 5.27 -4.98
N GLU A 91 13.57 4.32 -5.66
CA GLU A 91 14.33 4.63 -6.88
C GLU A 91 13.51 4.58 -8.16
N GLN A 92 12.54 3.67 -8.24
CA GLN A 92 11.76 3.49 -9.47
C GLN A 92 10.60 4.46 -9.62
N THR A 93 10.16 5.06 -8.51
CA THR A 93 9.08 6.03 -8.54
C THR A 93 9.65 7.43 -8.31
N LYS A 94 9.49 8.31 -9.29
CA LYS A 94 9.96 9.69 -9.17
C LYS A 94 8.84 10.67 -9.53
N PRO A 95 8.53 11.60 -8.63
CA PRO A 95 9.12 11.77 -7.30
C PRO A 95 8.80 10.58 -6.38
N CYS A 96 9.58 10.42 -5.31
CA CYS A 96 9.33 9.36 -4.34
C CYS A 96 7.92 9.51 -3.77
N PRO A 97 7.11 8.44 -3.74
CA PRO A 97 5.71 8.53 -3.30
C PRO A 97 5.55 8.71 -1.79
N ILE A 98 6.62 8.54 -1.04
CA ILE A 98 6.59 8.69 0.42
C ILE A 98 7.00 10.11 0.77
N THR A 99 6.05 10.90 1.29
CA THR A 99 6.26 12.32 1.57
C THR A 99 6.35 12.63 3.06
N MET A 100 5.93 11.70 3.91
CA MET A 100 5.92 11.88 5.36
C MET A 100 6.83 10.87 6.04
N LEU A 101 7.64 11.35 7.00
CA LEU A 101 8.59 10.51 7.73
C LEU A 101 7.90 9.39 8.50
N ASP A 102 6.77 9.70 9.15
CA ASP A 102 6.01 8.69 9.90
C ASP A 102 5.52 7.57 8.99
N HIS A 103 5.10 7.90 7.79
CA HIS A 103 4.68 6.90 6.82
C HIS A 103 5.86 6.07 6.33
N ALA A 104 7.02 6.69 6.12
CA ALA A 104 8.23 5.97 5.75
C ALA A 104 8.65 4.95 6.82
N ALA A 105 8.59 5.36 8.09
CA ALA A 105 8.90 4.47 9.21
C ALA A 105 7.89 3.32 9.30
N TYR A 106 6.61 3.62 9.15
CA TYR A 106 5.56 2.62 9.12
C TYR A 106 5.77 1.60 7.99
N LEU A 107 6.00 2.08 6.78
CA LEU A 107 6.20 1.22 5.62
C LEU A 107 7.42 0.31 5.81
N GLY A 108 8.55 0.87 6.26
CA GLY A 108 9.76 0.09 6.52
C GLY A 108 9.53 -1.03 7.52
N ARG A 109 8.83 -0.73 8.61
CA ARG A 109 8.47 -1.73 9.62
C ARG A 109 7.61 -2.84 9.02
N GLU A 110 6.59 -2.48 8.24
CA GLU A 110 5.68 -3.46 7.65
C GLU A 110 6.37 -4.35 6.62
N LEU A 111 7.27 -3.80 5.83
CA LEU A 111 8.04 -4.60 4.87
C LEU A 111 8.93 -5.63 5.57
N VAL A 112 9.55 -5.25 6.68
CA VAL A 112 10.36 -6.19 7.48
C VAL A 112 9.50 -7.27 8.09
N ARG A 113 8.33 -6.92 8.63
CA ARG A 113 7.38 -7.90 9.17
C ARG A 113 6.92 -8.88 8.10
N ALA A 114 6.64 -8.38 6.90
CA ALA A 114 6.22 -9.21 5.77
C ALA A 114 7.33 -10.18 5.34
N GLU A 115 8.57 -9.70 5.26
CA GLU A 115 9.72 -10.56 4.95
C GLU A 115 9.88 -11.67 5.99
N TYR A 116 9.76 -11.33 7.26
CA TYR A 116 9.88 -12.30 8.35
C TYR A 116 8.80 -13.38 8.24
N ALA A 117 7.56 -12.98 7.97
CA ALA A 117 6.45 -13.91 7.78
C ALA A 117 6.68 -14.82 6.56
N LEU A 118 7.20 -14.26 5.46
CA LEU A 118 7.50 -15.03 4.27
C LEU A 118 8.57 -16.10 4.54
N ILE A 119 9.65 -15.74 5.23
CA ILE A 119 10.75 -16.65 5.57
C ILE A 119 10.26 -17.76 6.51
N ASN A 120 9.46 -17.42 7.51
CA ASN A 120 9.02 -18.35 8.54
C ASN A 120 7.74 -19.11 8.18
N GLY A 121 7.13 -18.83 7.04
CA GLY A 121 5.89 -19.47 6.63
C GLY A 121 4.70 -19.12 7.53
N THR A 122 4.73 -17.98 8.18
CA THR A 122 3.67 -17.52 9.07
C THR A 122 2.75 -16.54 8.34
N GLU A 123 1.54 -16.34 8.88
CA GLU A 123 0.60 -15.40 8.31
C GLU A 123 1.12 -13.97 8.49
N TYR A 124 0.93 -13.14 7.46
CA TYR A 124 1.21 -11.71 7.52
C TYR A 124 -0.08 -10.92 7.45
N VAL A 125 -0.29 -10.05 8.41
CA VAL A 125 -1.39 -9.09 8.45
C VAL A 125 -0.80 -7.71 8.66
N GLN A 126 -1.06 -6.82 7.73
CA GLN A 126 -0.61 -5.43 7.82
C GLN A 126 -1.33 -4.71 8.96
N ASP A 127 -0.57 -3.99 9.76
CA ASP A 127 -1.12 -3.22 10.89
C ASP A 127 -1.95 -2.02 10.45
#